data_0ad0de9b8215d8aed133af71fbc787fa
#
_entry.id   0ad0de9b8215d8aed133af71fbc787fa
#
_cell.length_a   1.000
_cell.length_b   1.000
_cell.length_c   1.000
_cell.angle_alpha   90.00
_cell.angle_beta   90.00
_cell.angle_gamma   90.00
#
_symmetry.space_group_name_H-M   'P 1'
#
loop_
_entity.id
_entity.type
_entity.pdbx_description
1 polymer ?
#
loop_
_entity_poly.entity_id
_entity_poly.type
_entity_poly.pdbx_seq_one_letter_code
_entity_poly.pdbx_strand_id
1 'polypeptide(L)'
;YFDSMILPHALHSTQDVRKAVHSLYQALKPGGVLLATFPGILQTYDPDWGRHWAWTFTPSSIQRLFEEAFSKGNVVTQAFGNVPAMIAVLNGLPREVLRQSELDLYEPGYEVVMTVRAVKPLRS
;
A
#
# COMPACT_ATOMS: atom_id res chain seq x y z
N TYR A 1 -11.94 11.35 15.23
CA TYR A 1 -11.44 10.10 15.79
C TYR A 1 -12.19 8.92 15.19
N PHE A 2 -11.44 7.96 14.68
CA PHE A 2 -12.00 6.87 13.89
C PHE A 2 -11.66 5.51 14.50
N ASP A 3 -12.61 4.58 14.41
CA ASP A 3 -12.39 3.19 14.78
C ASP A 3 -11.63 2.44 13.70
N SER A 4 -11.83 2.83 12.44
CA SER A 4 -11.12 2.24 11.31
C SER A 4 -11.00 3.25 10.17
N MET A 5 -9.97 3.07 9.38
CA MET A 5 -9.71 3.87 8.18
C MET A 5 -9.32 2.95 7.03
N ILE A 6 -9.79 3.27 5.84
CA ILE A 6 -9.41 2.57 4.61
C ILE A 6 -8.84 3.58 3.64
N LEU A 7 -7.64 3.34 3.15
CA LEU A 7 -6.90 4.28 2.32
C LEU A 7 -6.39 3.59 1.05
N PRO A 8 -7.22 3.47 0.01
CA PRO A 8 -6.80 2.80 -1.22
C PRO A 8 -5.92 3.70 -2.09
N HIS A 9 -4.70 3.27 -2.38
CA HIS A 9 -3.77 3.92 -3.32
C HIS A 9 -3.68 5.45 -3.17
N ALA A 10 -3.45 5.95 -1.96
CA ALA A 10 -3.43 7.40 -1.71
C ALA A 10 -2.05 7.94 -1.30
N LEU A 11 -1.29 7.18 -0.52
CA LEU A 11 -0.05 7.70 0.08
C LEU A 11 1.09 7.89 -0.90
N HIS A 12 1.08 7.22 -2.05
CA HIS A 12 2.12 7.35 -3.07
C HIS A 12 2.18 8.75 -3.71
N SER A 13 1.12 9.54 -3.61
CA SER A 13 1.05 10.91 -4.13
C SER A 13 1.20 11.98 -3.06
N THR A 14 1.43 11.59 -1.81
CA THR A 14 1.59 12.50 -0.69
C THR A 14 3.01 13.04 -0.64
N GLN A 15 3.19 14.35 -0.43
CA GLN A 15 4.52 14.95 -0.40
C GLN A 15 5.34 14.50 0.79
N ASP A 16 4.75 14.54 1.99
CA ASP A 16 5.41 14.09 3.22
C ASP A 16 4.69 12.87 3.76
N VAL A 17 5.16 11.71 3.36
CA VAL A 17 4.51 10.44 3.69
C VAL A 17 4.61 10.10 5.18
N ARG A 18 5.72 10.43 5.84
CA ARG A 18 5.87 10.19 7.29
C ARG A 18 4.86 11.00 8.07
N LYS A 19 4.73 12.27 7.74
CA LYS A 19 3.77 13.15 8.39
C LYS A 19 2.34 12.68 8.15
N ALA A 20 2.05 12.21 6.94
CA ALA A 20 0.73 11.68 6.62
C ALA A 20 0.41 10.44 7.47
N VAL A 21 1.33 9.49 7.57
CA VAL A 21 1.14 8.28 8.39
C VAL A 21 0.96 8.65 9.87
N HIS A 22 1.75 9.58 10.37
CA HIS A 22 1.64 10.05 11.74
C HIS A 22 0.28 10.70 12.01
N SER A 23 -0.20 11.50 11.08
CA SER A 23 -1.53 12.13 11.19
C SER A 23 -2.65 11.09 11.19
N LEU A 24 -2.53 10.05 10.37
CA LEU A 24 -3.49 8.95 10.36
C LEU A 24 -3.49 8.20 11.70
N TYR A 25 -2.31 7.97 12.25
CA TYR A 25 -2.17 7.35 13.57
C TYR A 25 -2.89 8.16 14.63
N GLN A 26 -2.69 9.48 14.63
CA GLN A 26 -3.31 10.37 15.61
C GLN A 26 -4.83 10.41 15.47
N ALA A 27 -5.36 10.28 14.26
CA ALA A 27 -6.80 10.30 14.01
C ALA A 27 -7.51 9.01 14.40
N LEU A 28 -6.79 7.92 14.61
CA LEU A 28 -7.37 6.66 15.07
C LEU A 28 -7.56 6.67 16.57
N LYS A 29 -8.64 6.04 17.01
CA LYS A 29 -8.83 5.71 18.43
C LYS A 29 -7.86 4.62 18.84
N PRO A 30 -7.48 4.55 20.12
CA PRO A 30 -6.75 3.37 20.62
C PRO A 30 -7.48 2.08 20.25
N GLY A 31 -6.75 1.11 19.69
CA GLY A 31 -7.32 -0.12 19.16
C GLY A 31 -7.85 0.00 17.73
N GLY A 32 -7.87 1.20 17.16
CA GLY A 32 -8.33 1.43 15.81
C GLY A 32 -7.42 0.80 14.76
N VAL A 33 -7.99 0.50 13.59
CA VAL A 33 -7.32 -0.22 12.51
C VAL A 33 -7.25 0.63 11.26
N LEU A 34 -6.06 0.72 10.68
CA LEU A 34 -5.84 1.32 9.37
C LEU A 34 -5.55 0.22 8.36
N LEU A 35 -6.28 0.25 7.25
CA LEU A 35 -6.02 -0.59 6.09
C LEU A 35 -5.66 0.32 4.92
N ALA A 36 -4.50 0.10 4.33
CA ALA A 36 -4.06 0.89 3.19
C ALA A 36 -3.52 -0.02 2.08
N THR A 37 -3.66 0.43 0.84
CA THR A 37 -3.09 -0.25 -0.31
C THR A 37 -2.14 0.66 -1.05
N PHE A 38 -1.14 0.05 -1.69
CA PHE A 38 -0.11 0.75 -2.44
C PHE A 38 0.06 0.08 -3.79
N PRO A 39 0.12 0.86 -4.88
CA PRO A 39 0.47 0.29 -6.17
C PRO A 39 1.95 -0.06 -6.21
N GLY A 40 2.28 -1.23 -6.76
CA GLY A 40 3.67 -1.63 -6.97
C GLY A 40 4.22 -1.10 -8.28
N ILE A 41 3.38 -1.07 -9.30
CA ILE A 41 3.76 -0.58 -10.62
C ILE A 41 2.55 0.05 -11.30
N LEU A 42 2.70 1.31 -11.68
CA LEU A 42 1.72 2.06 -12.46
C LEU A 42 2.45 3.18 -13.20
N GLN A 43 1.76 3.85 -14.09
CA GLN A 43 2.26 5.07 -14.71
C GLN A 43 2.45 6.14 -13.63
N THR A 44 3.64 6.70 -13.53
CA THR A 44 3.98 7.66 -12.47
C THR A 44 3.62 9.10 -12.80
N TYR A 45 3.24 9.36 -14.04
CA TYR A 45 2.84 10.69 -14.49
C TYR A 45 1.54 10.61 -15.29
N ASP A 46 0.57 11.39 -14.89
CA ASP A 46 -0.71 11.50 -15.59
C ASP A 46 -0.90 12.97 -16.04
N PRO A 47 -0.74 13.27 -17.34
CA PRO A 47 -0.86 14.64 -17.79
C PRO A 47 -2.28 15.21 -17.71
N ASP A 48 -3.31 14.35 -17.77
CA ASP A 48 -4.70 14.79 -17.74
C ASP A 48 -5.13 15.25 -16.35
N TRP A 49 -4.59 14.62 -15.32
CA TRP A 49 -4.94 14.91 -13.92
C TRP A 49 -3.93 15.82 -13.24
N GLY A 50 -2.78 16.11 -13.89
CA GLY A 50 -1.71 16.90 -13.30
C GLY A 50 -1.13 16.27 -12.04
N ARG A 51 -1.32 14.98 -11.86
CA ARG A 51 -0.84 14.27 -10.67
C ARG A 51 0.54 13.72 -10.90
N HIS A 52 1.34 13.80 -9.88
CA HIS A 52 2.66 13.21 -9.87
C HIS A 52 2.74 12.16 -8.78
N TRP A 53 3.29 11.03 -9.13
CA TRP A 53 3.59 9.97 -8.20
C TRP A 53 4.85 10.36 -7.43
N ALA A 54 4.69 10.74 -6.17
CA ALA A 54 5.81 11.24 -5.37
C ALA A 54 6.70 10.13 -4.84
N TRP A 55 6.12 8.96 -4.53
CA TRP A 55 6.83 7.86 -3.86
C TRP A 55 6.51 6.53 -4.50
N THR A 56 7.53 5.70 -4.62
CA THR A 56 7.38 4.29 -4.96
C THR A 56 7.79 3.48 -3.73
N PHE A 57 6.97 2.51 -3.37
CA PHE A 57 7.16 1.73 -2.16
C PHE A 57 7.53 0.29 -2.45
N THR A 58 8.23 -0.32 -1.51
CA THR A 58 8.46 -1.75 -1.45
C THR A 58 7.78 -2.28 -0.19
N PRO A 59 7.54 -3.61 -0.08
CA PRO A 59 6.99 -4.16 1.16
C PRO A 59 7.82 -3.78 2.40
N SER A 60 9.14 -3.78 2.26
CA SER A 60 10.05 -3.41 3.34
C SER A 60 9.92 -1.95 3.75
N SER A 61 9.82 -1.03 2.79
CA SER A 61 9.69 0.40 3.11
C SER A 61 8.33 0.71 3.75
N ILE A 62 7.26 0.05 3.31
CA ILE A 62 5.94 0.20 3.91
C ILE A 62 5.97 -0.30 5.36
N GLN A 63 6.54 -1.47 5.60
CA GLN A 63 6.63 -2.03 6.94
C GLN A 63 7.34 -1.07 7.90
N ARG A 64 8.49 -0.55 7.50
CA ARG A 64 9.25 0.40 8.32
C ARG A 64 8.49 1.69 8.58
N LEU A 65 7.89 2.24 7.53
CA LEU A 65 7.17 3.50 7.61
C LEU A 65 6.04 3.43 8.63
N PHE A 66 5.27 2.35 8.60
CA PHE A 66 4.15 2.19 9.53
C PHE A 66 4.60 1.75 10.92
N GLU A 67 5.69 1.01 11.04
CA GLU A 67 6.26 0.66 12.36
C GLU A 67 6.77 1.88 13.12
N GLU A 68 7.23 2.91 12.44
CA GLU A 68 7.64 4.15 13.09
C GLU A 68 6.50 4.80 13.88
N ALA A 69 5.28 4.72 13.36
CA ALA A 69 4.11 5.32 14.01
C ALA A 69 3.34 4.32 14.89
N PHE A 70 3.17 3.09 14.44
CA PHE A 70 2.29 2.11 15.08
C PHE A 70 3.04 1.12 15.97
N SER A 71 4.36 1.13 15.97
CA SER A 71 5.25 0.24 16.70
C SER A 71 5.32 -1.17 16.10
N LYS A 72 6.43 -1.84 16.33
CA LYS A 72 6.65 -3.21 15.86
C LYS A 72 5.62 -4.14 16.48
N GLY A 73 5.20 -5.12 15.70
CA GLY A 73 4.19 -6.09 16.13
C GLY A 73 2.75 -5.68 15.84
N ASN A 74 2.53 -4.41 15.49
CA ASN A 74 1.19 -3.89 15.21
C ASN A 74 0.95 -3.65 13.72
N VAL A 75 1.89 -4.00 12.87
CA VAL A 75 1.85 -3.75 11.42
C VAL A 75 2.07 -5.05 10.68
N VAL A 76 1.13 -5.36 9.77
CA VAL A 76 1.24 -6.52 8.87
C VAL A 76 1.18 -6.02 7.45
N THR A 77 2.22 -6.30 6.68
CA THR A 77 2.31 -5.95 5.27
C THR A 77 2.18 -7.21 4.43
N GLN A 78 1.36 -7.16 3.39
CA GLN A 78 1.23 -8.24 2.41
C GLN A 78 1.49 -7.69 1.02
N ALA A 79 2.02 -8.55 0.16
CA ALA A 79 2.34 -8.18 -1.20
C ALA A 79 1.80 -9.22 -2.16
N PHE A 80 1.36 -8.77 -3.33
CA PHE A 80 0.77 -9.62 -4.35
C PHE A 80 1.36 -9.22 -5.70
N GLY A 81 1.73 -10.20 -6.49
CA GLY A 81 2.21 -9.94 -7.82
C GLY A 81 3.21 -10.97 -8.31
N ASN A 82 3.43 -10.96 -9.60
CA ASN A 82 4.36 -11.81 -10.30
C ASN A 82 4.63 -11.20 -11.68
N VAL A 83 5.56 -11.78 -12.42
CA VAL A 83 5.93 -11.25 -13.74
C VAL A 83 4.75 -11.25 -14.73
N PRO A 84 3.98 -12.34 -14.91
CA PRO A 84 2.83 -12.32 -15.80
C PRO A 84 1.80 -11.25 -15.44
N ALA A 85 1.49 -11.10 -14.15
CA ALA A 85 0.54 -10.09 -13.68
C ALA A 85 1.07 -8.67 -13.94
N MET A 86 2.36 -8.44 -13.72
CA MET A 86 2.98 -7.15 -13.97
C MET A 86 2.95 -6.79 -15.45
N ILE A 87 3.23 -7.74 -16.34
CA ILE A 87 3.15 -7.55 -17.78
C ILE A 87 1.71 -7.22 -18.19
N ALA A 88 0.74 -7.93 -17.62
CA ALA A 88 -0.68 -7.68 -17.90
C ALA A 88 -1.09 -6.26 -17.48
N VAL A 89 -0.65 -5.80 -16.32
CA VAL A 89 -0.93 -4.44 -15.84
C VAL A 89 -0.33 -3.41 -16.78
N LEU A 90 0.93 -3.57 -17.18
CA LEU A 90 1.62 -2.63 -18.06
C LEU A 90 0.99 -2.57 -19.44
N ASN A 91 0.43 -3.66 -19.93
CA ASN A 91 -0.25 -3.71 -21.22
C ASN A 91 -1.74 -3.37 -21.15
N GLY A 92 -2.25 -3.05 -19.96
CA GLY A 92 -3.66 -2.74 -19.79
C GLY A 92 -4.58 -3.91 -20.04
N LEU A 93 -4.10 -5.14 -19.86
CA LEU A 93 -4.88 -6.34 -20.10
C LEU A 93 -5.85 -6.62 -18.94
N PRO A 94 -7.06 -7.15 -19.24
CA PRO A 94 -8.00 -7.50 -18.18
C PRO A 94 -7.55 -8.74 -17.42
N ARG A 95 -8.06 -8.87 -16.19
CA ARG A 95 -7.73 -9.98 -15.30
C ARG A 95 -7.97 -11.35 -15.95
N GLU A 96 -8.98 -11.44 -16.82
CA GLU A 96 -9.44 -12.69 -17.45
C GLU A 96 -8.40 -13.32 -18.38
N VAL A 97 -7.38 -12.59 -18.81
CA VAL A 97 -6.29 -13.15 -19.64
C VAL A 97 -5.30 -13.99 -18.81
N LEU A 98 -5.38 -13.90 -17.49
CA LEU A 98 -4.53 -14.66 -16.57
C LEU A 98 -5.32 -15.81 -15.95
N ARG A 99 -4.64 -16.94 -15.75
CA ARG A 99 -5.20 -18.06 -15.00
C ARG A 99 -5.21 -17.71 -13.52
N GLN A 100 -6.13 -18.32 -12.76
CA GLN A 100 -6.17 -18.11 -11.31
C GLN A 100 -4.85 -18.52 -10.66
N SER A 101 -4.22 -19.60 -11.12
CA SER A 101 -2.91 -20.02 -10.61
C SER A 101 -1.82 -18.97 -10.86
N GLU A 102 -1.91 -18.24 -11.98
CA GLU A 102 -0.98 -17.15 -12.28
C GLU A 102 -1.23 -15.93 -11.42
N LEU A 103 -2.50 -15.65 -11.09
CA LEU A 103 -2.85 -14.55 -10.21
C LEU A 103 -2.45 -14.81 -8.75
N ASP A 104 -2.54 -16.07 -8.32
CA ASP A 104 -2.26 -16.47 -6.95
C ASP A 104 -0.77 -16.63 -6.65
N LEU A 105 0.05 -16.77 -7.68
CA LEU A 105 1.49 -16.90 -7.51
C LEU A 105 2.10 -15.57 -7.04
N TYR A 106 2.87 -15.60 -5.96
CA TYR A 106 3.63 -14.46 -5.52
C TYR A 106 5.11 -14.63 -5.83
N GLU A 107 5.68 -13.70 -6.58
CA GLU A 107 7.12 -13.65 -6.86
C GLU A 107 7.71 -12.41 -6.15
N PRO A 108 8.53 -12.59 -5.11
CA PRO A 108 9.16 -11.45 -4.43
C PRO A 108 9.96 -10.59 -5.40
N GLY A 109 9.79 -9.29 -5.28
CA GLY A 109 10.44 -8.32 -6.17
C GLY A 109 9.58 -7.87 -7.34
N TYR A 110 8.45 -8.55 -7.59
CA TYR A 110 7.55 -8.22 -8.69
C TYR A 110 6.14 -7.89 -8.19
N GLU A 111 6.07 -7.05 -7.18
CA GLU A 111 4.83 -6.65 -6.54
C GLU A 111 3.98 -5.76 -7.46
N VAL A 112 2.73 -6.14 -7.68
CA VAL A 112 1.74 -5.32 -8.39
C VAL A 112 0.94 -4.49 -7.39
N VAL A 113 0.63 -5.07 -6.24
CA VAL A 113 -0.10 -4.36 -5.17
C VAL A 113 0.45 -4.82 -3.82
N MET A 114 0.49 -3.88 -2.90
CA MET A 114 0.87 -4.14 -1.52
C MET A 114 -0.21 -3.61 -0.59
N THR A 115 -0.42 -4.30 0.52
CA THR A 115 -1.39 -3.90 1.53
C THR A 115 -0.72 -3.80 2.88
N VAL A 116 -1.23 -2.92 3.73
CA VAL A 116 -0.80 -2.82 5.12
C VAL A 116 -2.01 -2.79 6.03
N ARG A 117 -1.92 -3.53 7.12
CA ARG A 117 -2.86 -3.47 8.22
C ARG A 117 -2.09 -3.02 9.44
N ALA A 118 -2.47 -1.87 9.97
CA ALA A 118 -1.81 -1.29 11.15
C ALA A 118 -2.85 -1.05 12.24
N VAL A 119 -2.53 -1.48 13.45
CA VAL A 119 -3.43 -1.36 14.59
C VAL A 119 -2.80 -0.41 15.61
N LYS A 120 -3.55 0.62 15.99
CA LYS A 120 -3.10 1.53 17.03
C LYS A 120 -3.17 0.83 18.39
N PRO A 121 -2.06 0.78 19.15
CA PRO A 121 -2.07 0.14 20.47
C PRO A 121 -3.11 0.77 21.39
N LEU A 122 -3.66 -0.03 22.31
CA LEU A 122 -4.57 0.49 23.33
C LEU A 122 -3.84 1.44 24.28
N ARG A 123 -2.53 1.25 24.44
CA ARG A 123 -1.67 2.13 25.22
C ARG A 123 -0.43 2.46 24.41
N SER A 124 -0.11 3.71 24.35
CA SER A 124 1.10 4.19 23.70
C SER A 124 2.27 4.26 24.67
#